data_29f1870bfbdca1bb1351e6a18030461a
#
_entry.id   29f1870bfbdca1bb1351e6a18030461a
#
_cell.length_a   1.000
_cell.length_b   1.000
_cell.length_c   1.000
_cell.angle_alpha   90.00
_cell.angle_beta   90.00
_cell.angle_gamma   90.00
#
_symmetry.space_group_name_H-M   'P 1'
#
loop_
_entity.id
_entity.type
_entity.pdbx_description
1 polymer ?
#
loop_
_entity_poly.entity_id
_entity_poly.type
_entity_poly.pdbx_seq_one_letter_code
_entity_poly.pdbx_strand_id
1 'polypeptide(L)'
;ETDHGQQTRLFHFNAAELAGAGTLQGNSLASWDDRSLKVVTRAMTAGYVRRNGIPYSDKAVVTEWFDQHVSFGEDWITVTTVVDDPLNFTQKFVVSSSFKRLADDSSWNPQPCVSEWGPVKEGDRFND
;
A
#
# COMPACT_ATOMS: atom_id res chain seq x y z
N GLU A 1 -2.54 2.83 -9.35
CA GLU A 1 -3.93 3.10 -8.95
C GLU A 1 -4.56 1.85 -8.36
N THR A 2 -5.41 1.99 -7.36
CA THR A 2 -6.13 0.88 -6.74
C THR A 2 -7.63 1.01 -6.99
N ASP A 3 -8.31 -0.12 -7.14
CA ASP A 3 -9.74 -0.17 -7.38
C ASP A 3 -10.52 0.36 -6.16
N HIS A 4 -10.17 -0.12 -4.98
CA HIS A 4 -10.78 0.35 -3.73
C HIS A 4 -10.25 1.74 -3.34
N GLY A 5 -11.17 2.72 -3.26
CA GLY A 5 -10.88 4.08 -2.83
C GLY A 5 -10.20 4.95 -3.90
N GLN A 6 -10.06 4.46 -5.12
CA GLN A 6 -9.48 5.21 -6.24
C GLN A 6 -8.13 5.87 -5.88
N GLN A 7 -7.30 5.17 -5.13
CA GLN A 7 -6.03 5.72 -4.69
C GLN A 7 -5.00 5.65 -5.81
N THR A 8 -4.37 6.78 -6.09
CA THR A 8 -3.20 6.88 -6.98
C THR A 8 -1.95 7.09 -6.13
N ARG A 9 -0.96 6.23 -6.31
CA ARG A 9 0.33 6.32 -5.66
C ARG A 9 1.39 6.63 -6.72
N LEU A 10 2.18 7.68 -6.48
CA LEU A 10 3.23 8.11 -7.38
C LEU A 10 4.57 7.52 -6.95
N PHE A 11 5.31 6.96 -7.91
CA PHE A 11 6.68 6.51 -7.72
C PHE A 11 7.62 7.46 -8.45
N HIS A 12 8.49 8.13 -7.70
CA HIS A 12 9.47 9.06 -8.25
C HIS A 12 10.79 8.33 -8.47
N PHE A 13 11.39 8.50 -9.64
CA PHE A 13 12.74 7.98 -9.94
C PHE A 13 13.84 8.99 -9.63
N ASN A 14 13.46 10.21 -9.28
CA ASN A 14 14.38 11.28 -8.89
C ASN A 14 14.01 11.77 -7.48
N ALA A 15 14.97 11.74 -6.56
CA ALA A 15 14.76 12.19 -5.18
C ALA A 15 14.40 13.69 -5.08
N ALA A 16 14.78 14.51 -6.05
CA ALA A 16 14.44 15.94 -6.09
C ALA A 16 12.93 16.19 -6.33
N GLU A 17 12.19 15.19 -6.79
CA GLU A 17 10.74 15.27 -7.02
C GLU A 17 9.93 14.94 -5.76
N LEU A 18 10.57 14.50 -4.68
CA LEU A 18 9.89 14.14 -3.45
C LEU A 18 9.40 15.38 -2.71
N ALA A 19 8.16 15.34 -2.26
CA ALA A 19 7.61 16.38 -1.40
C ALA A 19 8.30 16.39 -0.03
N GLY A 20 8.51 17.57 0.56
CA GLY A 20 9.14 17.70 1.87
C GLY A 20 8.24 17.34 3.06
N ALA A 21 6.92 17.32 2.87
CA ALA A 21 5.95 17.07 3.93
C ALA A 21 5.48 15.60 3.98
N GLY A 22 5.17 15.12 5.18
CA GLY A 22 4.56 13.80 5.37
C GLY A 22 3.11 13.77 4.87
N THR A 23 2.74 12.66 4.22
CA THR A 23 1.38 12.40 3.75
C THR A 23 0.92 11.02 4.19
N LEU A 24 -0.37 10.70 4.03
CA LEU A 24 -0.88 9.35 4.30
C LEU A 24 -0.18 8.27 3.46
N GLN A 25 0.19 8.58 2.21
CA GLN A 25 0.87 7.65 1.31
C GLN A 25 2.40 7.76 1.35
N GLY A 26 2.92 8.81 2.00
CA GLY A 26 4.34 9.10 2.05
C GLY A 26 4.94 9.51 0.71
N ASN A 27 6.25 9.54 0.67
CA ASN A 27 7.06 9.84 -0.51
C ASN A 27 7.76 8.57 -0.97
N SER A 28 7.49 8.13 -2.18
CA SER A 28 7.98 6.87 -2.73
C SER A 28 9.07 7.11 -3.78
N LEU A 29 10.30 6.70 -3.47
CA LEU A 29 11.42 6.70 -4.39
C LEU A 29 11.59 5.32 -5.00
N ALA A 30 11.56 5.25 -6.32
CA ALA A 30 11.71 4.03 -7.08
C ALA A 30 13.11 3.92 -7.70
N SER A 31 13.61 2.72 -7.79
CA SER A 31 14.85 2.37 -8.51
C SER A 31 14.76 0.95 -9.02
N TRP A 32 15.52 0.63 -10.07
CA TRP A 32 15.67 -0.75 -10.51
C TRP A 32 16.75 -1.45 -9.69
N ASP A 33 16.41 -2.63 -9.17
CA ASP A 33 17.29 -3.56 -8.47
C ASP A 33 17.32 -4.85 -9.30
N ASP A 34 18.28 -4.95 -10.22
CA ASP A 34 18.29 -5.92 -11.32
C ASP A 34 16.99 -5.82 -12.16
N ARG A 35 16.12 -6.81 -12.11
CA ARG A 35 14.85 -6.86 -12.84
C ARG A 35 13.64 -6.50 -11.97
N SER A 36 13.86 -6.26 -10.69
CA SER A 36 12.82 -5.88 -9.72
C SER A 36 12.71 -4.37 -9.63
N LEU A 37 11.49 -3.85 -9.60
CA LEU A 37 11.28 -2.46 -9.24
C LEU A 37 11.26 -2.34 -7.72
N LYS A 38 12.29 -1.71 -7.16
CA LYS A 38 12.37 -1.41 -5.73
C LYS A 38 11.82 -0.04 -5.45
N VAL A 39 10.90 0.04 -4.50
CA VAL A 39 10.27 1.30 -4.05
C VAL A 39 10.50 1.47 -2.57
N VAL A 40 11.08 2.61 -2.17
CA VAL A 40 11.27 2.97 -0.77
C VAL A 40 10.37 4.15 -0.43
N THR A 41 9.46 3.95 0.51
CA THR A 41 8.51 4.97 0.96
C THR A 41 8.85 5.44 2.36
N ARG A 42 8.88 6.76 2.53
CA ARG A 42 9.16 7.46 3.79
C ARG A 42 8.19 8.63 3.97
N ALA A 43 8.30 9.33 5.09
CA ALA A 43 7.47 10.50 5.41
C ALA A 43 5.97 10.22 5.31
N MET A 44 5.56 9.05 5.77
CA MET A 44 4.16 8.71 5.98
C MET A 44 3.70 9.33 7.30
N THR A 45 2.45 9.77 7.36
CA THR A 45 1.82 10.05 8.65
C THR A 45 1.53 8.73 9.37
N ALA A 46 1.59 8.74 10.71
CA ALA A 46 1.31 7.56 11.51
C ALA A 46 -0.05 6.93 11.18
N GLY A 47 -0.11 5.61 11.19
CA GLY A 47 -1.31 4.87 10.80
C GLY A 47 -1.25 3.40 11.25
N TYR A 48 -1.92 2.54 10.48
CA TYR A 48 -1.98 1.11 10.76
C TYR A 48 -1.57 0.31 9.53
N VAL A 49 -0.73 -0.72 9.74
CA VAL A 49 -0.25 -1.61 8.66
C VAL A 49 -1.40 -2.40 8.05
N ARG A 50 -2.34 -2.84 8.88
CA ARG A 50 -3.53 -3.60 8.48
C ARG A 50 -4.71 -3.25 9.38
N ARG A 51 -5.89 -3.72 9.01
CA ARG A 51 -7.13 -3.58 9.79
C ARG A 51 -7.08 -4.22 11.19
N ASN A 52 -6.08 -5.06 11.49
CA ASN A 52 -5.87 -5.69 12.79
C ASN A 52 -5.31 -4.74 13.86
N GLY A 53 -5.15 -3.46 13.56
CA GLY A 53 -4.71 -2.46 14.53
C GLY A 53 -3.20 -2.45 14.82
N ILE A 54 -2.36 -3.08 13.99
CA ILE A 54 -0.89 -2.97 14.13
C ILE A 54 -0.46 -1.56 13.70
N PRO A 55 -0.01 -0.69 14.64
CA PRO A 55 0.34 0.69 14.31
C PRO A 55 1.69 0.76 13.60
N TYR A 56 1.88 1.83 12.81
CA TYR A 56 3.20 2.30 12.39
C TYR A 56 3.34 3.80 12.69
N SER A 57 4.56 4.23 12.92
CA SER A 57 4.89 5.62 13.21
C SER A 57 5.24 6.41 11.93
N ASP A 58 5.42 7.72 12.09
CA ASP A 58 5.95 8.61 11.05
C ASP A 58 7.44 8.35 10.73
N LYS A 59 8.11 7.50 11.50
CA LYS A 59 9.49 7.04 11.28
C LYS A 59 9.56 5.74 10.48
N ALA A 60 8.41 5.13 10.20
CA ALA A 60 8.37 3.90 9.41
C ALA A 60 8.96 4.10 8.02
N VAL A 61 9.68 3.07 7.57
CA VAL A 61 10.19 2.95 6.21
C VAL A 61 9.59 1.71 5.59
N VAL A 62 8.90 1.88 4.48
CA VAL A 62 8.37 0.77 3.70
C VAL A 62 9.24 0.55 2.49
N THR A 63 9.73 -0.67 2.31
CA THR A 63 10.47 -1.07 1.11
C THR A 63 9.68 -2.16 0.40
N GLU A 64 9.44 -1.98 -0.88
CA GLU A 64 8.70 -2.90 -1.70
C GLU A 64 9.52 -3.30 -2.91
N TRP A 65 9.46 -4.57 -3.27
CA TRP A 65 10.00 -5.10 -4.51
C TRP A 65 8.86 -5.65 -5.35
N PHE A 66 8.78 -5.20 -6.58
CA PHE A 66 7.80 -5.62 -7.57
C PHE A 66 8.50 -6.52 -8.58
N ASP A 67 8.22 -7.81 -8.51
CA ASP A 67 8.84 -8.85 -9.33
C ASP A 67 7.84 -9.40 -10.33
N GLN A 68 8.08 -9.14 -11.62
CA GLN A 68 7.30 -9.73 -12.68
C GLN A 68 7.84 -11.11 -13.03
N HIS A 69 6.97 -12.11 -13.15
CA HIS A 69 7.33 -13.47 -13.54
C HIS A 69 6.19 -14.15 -14.29
N VAL A 70 6.53 -15.24 -14.98
CA VAL A 70 5.55 -16.11 -15.62
C VAL A 70 5.40 -17.38 -14.79
N SER A 71 4.17 -17.75 -14.48
CA SER A 71 3.84 -18.99 -13.77
C SER A 71 2.62 -19.63 -14.40
N PHE A 72 2.70 -20.93 -14.69
CA PHE A 72 1.63 -21.69 -15.37
C PHE A 72 1.16 -21.05 -16.70
N GLY A 73 2.07 -20.43 -17.44
CA GLY A 73 1.78 -19.76 -18.72
C GLY A 73 1.07 -18.41 -18.59
N GLU A 74 0.97 -17.85 -17.39
CA GLU A 74 0.30 -16.59 -17.09
C GLU A 74 1.28 -15.58 -16.49
N ASP A 75 1.06 -14.30 -16.76
CA ASP A 75 1.85 -13.21 -16.20
C ASP A 75 1.39 -12.90 -14.77
N TRP A 76 2.35 -12.81 -13.88
CA TRP A 76 2.17 -12.47 -12.48
C TRP A 76 3.10 -11.34 -12.06
N ILE A 77 2.70 -10.62 -11.03
CA ILE A 77 3.55 -9.73 -10.27
C ILE A 77 3.49 -10.11 -8.80
N THR A 78 4.66 -10.33 -8.19
CA THR A 78 4.77 -10.53 -6.75
C THR A 78 5.31 -9.26 -6.12
N VAL A 79 4.63 -8.77 -5.12
CA VAL A 79 5.05 -7.60 -4.34
C VAL A 79 5.48 -8.08 -2.95
N THR A 80 6.78 -7.97 -2.67
CA THR A 80 7.33 -8.21 -1.33
C THR A 80 7.48 -6.89 -0.61
N THR A 81 6.80 -6.73 0.51
CA THR A 81 6.78 -5.51 1.32
C THR A 81 7.48 -5.77 2.65
N VAL A 82 8.40 -4.88 3.00
CA VAL A 82 9.09 -4.85 4.28
C VAL A 82 8.80 -3.52 4.96
N VAL A 83 8.22 -3.57 6.16
CA VAL A 83 8.00 -2.41 7.02
C VAL A 83 9.01 -2.43 8.16
N ASP A 84 9.82 -1.38 8.22
CA ASP A 84 10.80 -1.15 9.28
C ASP A 84 10.36 0.06 10.09
N ASP A 85 9.95 -0.16 11.33
CA ASP A 85 9.51 0.89 12.24
C ASP A 85 10.08 0.62 13.64
N PRO A 86 11.21 1.22 13.97
CA PRO A 86 11.89 0.94 15.23
C PRO A 86 11.14 1.41 16.48
N LEU A 87 10.08 2.23 16.31
CA LEU A 87 9.24 2.67 17.43
C LEU A 87 8.15 1.66 17.79
N ASN A 88 7.65 0.90 16.81
CA ASN A 88 6.54 -0.02 17.01
C ASN A 88 6.92 -1.49 16.84
N PHE A 89 8.01 -1.80 16.14
CA PHE A 89 8.39 -3.18 15.83
C PHE A 89 9.78 -3.52 16.39
N THR A 90 9.89 -4.66 17.05
CA THR A 90 11.16 -5.23 17.50
C THR A 90 11.93 -5.88 16.33
N GLN A 91 11.25 -6.21 15.26
CA GLN A 91 11.79 -6.75 14.00
C GLN A 91 10.95 -6.28 12.83
N LYS A 92 11.53 -6.33 11.62
CA LYS A 92 10.84 -5.91 10.42
C LYS A 92 9.60 -6.78 10.15
N PHE A 93 8.51 -6.14 9.80
CA PHE A 93 7.31 -6.83 9.32
C PHE A 93 7.47 -7.10 7.82
N VAL A 94 7.31 -8.36 7.41
CA VAL A 94 7.48 -8.78 6.01
C VAL A 94 6.21 -9.48 5.54
N VAL A 95 5.75 -9.12 4.33
CA VAL A 95 4.62 -9.76 3.66
C VAL A 95 4.86 -9.81 2.17
N SER A 96 4.41 -10.88 1.51
CA SER A 96 4.37 -11.02 0.04
C SER A 96 2.94 -11.23 -0.42
N SER A 97 2.61 -10.62 -1.57
CA SER A 97 1.33 -10.80 -2.24
C SER A 97 1.56 -10.93 -3.74
N SER A 98 0.90 -11.89 -4.37
CA SER A 98 1.01 -12.13 -5.81
C SER A 98 -0.30 -11.77 -6.50
N PHE A 99 -0.18 -11.13 -7.65
CA PHE A 99 -1.28 -10.67 -8.46
C PHE A 99 -1.13 -11.21 -9.88
N LYS A 100 -2.20 -11.79 -10.39
CA LYS A 100 -2.26 -12.28 -11.77
C LYS A 100 -2.68 -11.13 -12.70
N ARG A 101 -2.03 -11.04 -13.86
CA ARG A 101 -2.48 -10.14 -14.92
C ARG A 101 -3.81 -10.64 -15.48
N LEU A 102 -4.79 -9.76 -15.56
CA LEU A 102 -6.04 -10.03 -16.27
C LEU A 102 -5.87 -9.77 -17.76
N ALA A 103 -6.67 -10.46 -18.59
CA ALA A 103 -6.61 -10.34 -20.04
C ALA A 103 -7.02 -8.94 -20.52
N ASP A 104 -7.91 -8.30 -19.78
CA ASP A 104 -8.45 -6.98 -20.08
C ASP A 104 -8.84 -6.24 -18.78
N ASP A 105 -9.44 -5.08 -18.91
CA ASP A 105 -9.89 -4.22 -17.82
C ASP A 105 -11.38 -4.39 -17.46
N SER A 106 -12.04 -5.44 -17.96
CA SER A 106 -13.48 -5.69 -17.72
C SER A 106 -13.84 -5.82 -16.24
N SER A 107 -12.88 -6.28 -15.42
CA SER A 107 -13.03 -6.38 -13.96
C SER A 107 -12.62 -5.11 -13.21
N TRP A 108 -12.11 -4.08 -13.92
CA TRP A 108 -11.73 -2.81 -13.33
C TRP A 108 -12.96 -1.94 -13.10
N ASN A 109 -13.36 -1.80 -11.85
CA ASN A 109 -14.53 -1.02 -11.45
C ASN A 109 -14.21 -0.18 -10.20
N PRO A 110 -13.41 0.89 -10.34
CA PRO A 110 -13.00 1.71 -9.21
C PRO A 110 -14.20 2.39 -8.57
N GLN A 111 -14.34 2.20 -7.27
CA GLN A 111 -15.39 2.83 -6.47
C GLN A 111 -14.78 3.89 -5.55
N PRO A 112 -15.41 5.06 -5.40
CA PRO A 112 -14.96 6.05 -4.44
C PRO A 112 -15.05 5.49 -3.02
N CYS A 113 -14.09 5.86 -2.18
CA CYS A 113 -14.17 5.59 -0.75
C CYS A 113 -15.19 6.57 -0.14
N VAL A 114 -16.39 6.10 0.12
CA VAL A 114 -17.43 6.88 0.80
C VAL A 114 -17.53 6.36 2.22
N SER A 115 -17.18 7.20 3.20
CA SER A 115 -17.49 6.92 4.60
C SER A 115 -18.90 7.47 4.89
N GLU A 116 -19.91 6.63 4.75
CA GLU A 116 -21.24 6.97 5.23
C GLU A 116 -21.28 6.82 6.76
N TRP A 117 -20.88 7.86 7.45
CA TRP A 117 -21.29 8.06 8.83
C TRP A 117 -22.67 8.74 8.81
N GLY A 118 -23.68 7.98 8.42
CA GLY A 118 -25.06 8.40 8.68
C GLY A 118 -25.32 8.42 10.20
N PRO A 119 -26.19 9.31 10.72
CA PRO A 119 -26.61 9.21 12.11
C PRO A 119 -27.14 7.80 12.36
N VAL A 120 -26.61 7.14 13.39
CA VAL A 120 -27.11 5.85 13.87
C VAL A 120 -28.61 6.03 14.07
N LYS A 121 -29.44 5.36 13.23
CA LYS A 121 -30.88 5.44 13.37
C LYS A 121 -31.24 4.79 14.70
N GLU A 122 -32.11 5.46 15.45
CA GLU A 122 -32.65 4.92 16.69
C GLU A 122 -33.37 3.59 16.35
N GLY A 123 -32.76 2.47 16.74
CA GLY A 123 -33.15 1.11 16.33
C GLY A 123 -32.00 0.20 15.90
N ASP A 124 -30.85 0.76 15.46
CA ASP A 124 -29.62 0.01 15.13
C ASP A 124 -28.78 -0.32 16.39
N ARG A 125 -29.35 -0.24 17.58
CA ARG A 125 -28.70 -0.74 18.78
C ARG A 125 -28.71 -2.27 18.71
N PHE A 126 -27.52 -2.84 18.62
CA PHE A 126 -27.34 -4.27 18.84
C PHE A 126 -27.99 -4.63 20.19
N ASN A 127 -29.05 -5.43 20.12
CA ASN A 127 -29.58 -6.06 21.33
C ASN A 127 -28.51 -7.03 21.83
N ASP A 128 -27.93 -6.73 23.00
CA ASP A 128 -27.10 -7.65 23.77
C ASP A 128 -27.89 -8.89 24.20
#